data_46f0c8fcd3aa55fca818492c29e2e308
#
_entry.id   46f0c8fcd3aa55fca818492c29e2e308
#
_cell.length_a   1.000
_cell.length_b   1.000
_cell.length_c   1.000
_cell.angle_alpha   90.00
_cell.angle_beta   90.00
_cell.angle_gamma   90.00
#
_symmetry.space_group_name_H-M   'P 1'
#
loop_
_entity.id
_entity.type
_entity.pdbx_description
1 polymer ?
#
loop_
_entity_poly.entity_id
_entity_poly.type
_entity_poly.pdbx_seq_one_letter_code
_entity_poly.pdbx_strand_id
1 'polypeptide(L)'
;MTQPKLAFLALGVLLALGLFCSIPVALAEDDDSSPSRVSKTTDPDLQQARRLIRSYNYEKALTYLKRVLQRDPDNADVHNLLGYSYRKLDRVDEAFTHYNEALRIKPGHLGANEYIGELYLKLGKPEKAEEHLKVLDDECLFGCDEYDDLKQAIKDYRRHNG
;
A
#
# COMPACT_ATOMS: atom_id res chain seq x y z
N MET A 1 -14.62 20.63 62.71
CA MET A 1 -15.10 19.72 63.80
C MET A 1 -14.90 18.31 63.26
N THR A 2 -13.92 17.78 63.66
CA THR A 2 -13.52 16.68 64.54
C THR A 2 -13.21 15.41 63.71
N GLN A 3 -11.92 15.16 63.52
CA GLN A 3 -11.31 13.83 63.62
C GLN A 3 -11.61 13.22 65.00
N PRO A 4 -11.41 11.94 65.34
CA PRO A 4 -10.18 11.19 65.10
C PRO A 4 -10.27 9.64 65.13
N LYS A 5 -9.07 9.04 64.95
CA LYS A 5 -8.40 7.91 65.66
C LYS A 5 -8.62 6.50 65.09
N LEU A 6 -7.55 5.91 64.56
CA LEU A 6 -6.46 5.15 65.19
C LEU A 6 -6.91 3.88 65.93
N ALA A 7 -6.38 2.75 65.51
CA ALA A 7 -5.67 1.74 66.32
C ALA A 7 -5.47 0.44 65.50
N PHE A 8 -4.30 0.01 65.27
CA PHE A 8 -3.35 -0.83 65.99
C PHE A 8 -3.43 -2.31 65.67
N LEU A 9 -2.28 -2.79 65.12
CA LEU A 9 -1.50 -3.99 65.49
C LEU A 9 -2.11 -5.40 65.34
N ALA A 10 -1.39 -6.20 64.53
CA ALA A 10 -0.70 -7.42 65.01
C ALA A 10 0.02 -8.11 63.83
N LEU A 11 1.22 -8.05 63.79
CA LEU A 11 2.33 -8.99 63.86
C LEU A 11 1.93 -10.45 63.71
N GLY A 12 2.35 -11.09 62.68
CA GLY A 12 2.27 -12.52 62.42
C GLY A 12 3.33 -12.97 61.43
N VAL A 13 4.56 -13.22 61.96
CA VAL A 13 5.62 -13.93 61.28
C VAL A 13 5.27 -15.41 61.22
N LEU A 14 5.16 -15.97 60.02
CA LEU A 14 5.23 -17.40 59.81
C LEU A 14 6.19 -17.69 58.67
N LEU A 15 7.40 -18.14 59.12
CA LEU A 15 8.33 -18.88 58.29
C LEU A 15 7.68 -20.19 57.84
N ALA A 16 7.60 -20.43 56.55
CA ALA A 16 7.43 -21.76 56.00
C ALA A 16 8.47 -21.98 54.90
N LEU A 17 9.38 -22.91 55.24
CA LEU A 17 10.42 -23.44 54.37
C LEU A 17 9.83 -24.07 53.09
N GLY A 18 10.54 -23.83 51.99
CA GLY A 18 11.02 -24.87 51.09
C GLY A 18 9.97 -25.50 50.18
N LEU A 19 10.13 -25.26 48.93
CA LEU A 19 10.41 -26.26 47.92
C LEU A 19 10.76 -25.50 46.61
N PHE A 20 12.08 -25.41 46.35
CA PHE A 20 12.53 -25.10 45.00
C PHE A 20 12.14 -26.25 44.08
N CYS A 21 11.00 -26.12 43.44
CA CYS A 21 10.67 -26.94 42.28
C CYS A 21 11.37 -26.32 41.07
N SER A 22 12.60 -26.81 40.83
CA SER A 22 13.34 -26.52 39.60
C SER A 22 12.56 -27.16 38.45
N ILE A 23 11.77 -26.35 37.76
CA ILE A 23 11.21 -26.71 36.46
C ILE A 23 12.35 -26.52 35.45
N PRO A 24 12.79 -27.56 34.71
CA PRO A 24 13.68 -27.37 33.61
C PRO A 24 12.92 -26.56 32.54
N VAL A 25 13.36 -25.36 32.28
CA VAL A 25 12.99 -24.60 31.08
C VAL A 25 13.55 -25.40 29.91
N ALA A 26 12.71 -26.24 29.31
CA ALA A 26 12.98 -26.74 27.99
C ALA A 26 13.02 -25.48 27.05
N LEU A 27 14.21 -25.14 26.60
CA LEU A 27 14.37 -24.28 25.44
C LEU A 27 13.72 -25.04 24.28
N ALA A 28 12.47 -24.71 24.00
CA ALA A 28 11.89 -24.98 22.70
C ALA A 28 12.69 -24.12 21.72
N GLU A 29 13.57 -24.74 20.97
CA GLU A 29 14.09 -24.15 19.75
C GLU A 29 12.89 -24.01 18.83
N ASP A 30 12.33 -22.80 18.77
CA ASP A 30 11.37 -22.43 17.74
C ASP A 30 12.13 -22.49 16.41
N ASP A 31 11.98 -23.64 15.72
CA ASP A 31 12.29 -23.78 14.31
C ASP A 31 11.28 -22.93 13.54
N ASP A 32 11.55 -21.61 13.53
CA ASP A 32 10.82 -20.62 12.74
C ASP A 32 11.29 -20.72 11.27
N SER A 33 10.99 -21.86 10.65
CA SER A 33 11.04 -22.04 9.20
C SER A 33 9.72 -21.63 8.54
N SER A 34 9.01 -20.65 9.13
CA SER A 34 7.96 -19.93 8.40
C SER A 34 8.61 -19.10 7.31
N PRO A 35 8.21 -19.26 6.04
CA PRO A 35 8.68 -18.36 4.99
C PRO A 35 8.30 -16.94 5.38
N SER A 36 9.30 -16.13 5.68
CA SER A 36 9.18 -14.73 6.07
C SER A 36 8.16 -14.07 5.14
N ARG A 37 7.02 -13.64 5.68
CA ARG A 37 6.16 -12.65 5.02
C ARG A 37 6.99 -11.40 4.82
N VAL A 38 7.74 -11.35 3.71
CA VAL A 38 8.41 -10.13 3.27
C VAL A 38 7.32 -9.09 3.14
N SER A 39 7.32 -8.13 4.06
CA SER A 39 6.38 -7.02 3.99
C SER A 39 6.43 -6.44 2.57
N LYS A 40 5.29 -6.34 1.89
CA LYS A 40 5.16 -5.80 0.51
C LYS A 40 5.90 -4.46 0.32
N THR A 41 6.14 -3.72 1.41
CA THR A 41 6.83 -2.43 1.40
C THR A 41 8.36 -2.53 1.45
N THR A 42 8.93 -3.68 1.77
CA THR A 42 10.37 -3.89 1.98
C THR A 42 11.07 -4.63 0.84
N ASP A 43 10.36 -5.07 -0.21
CA ASP A 43 10.98 -5.74 -1.36
C ASP A 43 12.06 -4.84 -1.98
N PRO A 44 13.33 -5.28 -2.04
CA PRO A 44 14.44 -4.46 -2.52
C PRO A 44 14.32 -4.10 -4.01
N ASP A 45 13.75 -4.99 -4.84
CA ASP A 45 13.50 -4.70 -6.25
C ASP A 45 12.42 -3.63 -6.40
N LEU A 46 11.35 -3.68 -5.58
CA LEU A 46 10.32 -2.64 -5.58
C LEU A 46 10.88 -1.27 -5.15
N GLN A 47 11.72 -1.24 -4.12
CA GLN A 47 12.38 -0.01 -3.70
C GLN A 47 13.28 0.54 -4.79
N GLN A 48 14.05 -0.33 -5.47
CA GLN A 48 14.90 0.08 -6.57
C GLN A 48 14.08 0.60 -7.76
N ALA A 49 12.98 -0.05 -8.11
CA ALA A 49 12.07 0.41 -9.14
C ALA A 49 11.52 1.81 -8.83
N ARG A 50 11.05 2.04 -7.60
CA ARG A 50 10.58 3.36 -7.17
C ARG A 50 11.65 4.45 -7.25
N ARG A 51 12.92 4.14 -6.92
CA ARG A 51 14.05 5.07 -7.09
C ARG A 51 14.28 5.42 -8.57
N LEU A 52 14.23 4.39 -9.44
CA LEU A 52 14.42 4.57 -10.88
C LEU A 52 13.28 5.39 -11.51
N ILE A 53 12.05 5.17 -11.08
CA ILE A 53 10.89 5.98 -11.51
C ILE A 53 11.08 7.46 -11.12
N ARG A 54 11.48 7.74 -9.88
CA ARG A 54 11.77 9.11 -9.44
C ARG A 54 12.91 9.77 -10.20
N SER A 55 13.85 8.99 -10.73
CA SER A 55 14.94 9.48 -11.58
C SER A 55 14.62 9.39 -13.08
N TYR A 56 13.35 9.21 -13.46
CA TYR A 56 12.87 9.13 -14.84
C TYR A 56 13.48 7.99 -15.67
N ASN A 57 14.06 6.98 -15.02
CA ASN A 57 14.66 5.82 -15.68
C ASN A 57 13.65 4.66 -15.78
N TYR A 58 12.61 4.88 -16.57
CA TYR A 58 11.46 3.98 -16.65
C TYR A 58 11.82 2.61 -17.22
N GLU A 59 12.63 2.53 -18.26
CA GLU A 59 13.04 1.24 -18.86
C GLU A 59 13.73 0.32 -17.84
N LYS A 60 14.63 0.87 -17.02
CA LYS A 60 15.25 0.08 -15.96
C LYS A 60 14.27 -0.28 -14.86
N ALA A 61 13.33 0.63 -14.53
CA ALA A 61 12.30 0.33 -13.54
C ALA A 61 11.44 -0.87 -13.94
N LEU A 62 11.06 -0.98 -15.23
CA LEU A 62 10.30 -2.13 -15.75
C LEU A 62 10.97 -3.47 -15.42
N THR A 63 12.31 -3.54 -15.51
CA THR A 63 13.05 -4.78 -15.21
C THR A 63 12.87 -5.20 -13.75
N TYR A 64 12.95 -4.26 -12.82
CA TYR A 64 12.79 -4.53 -11.39
C TYR A 64 11.33 -4.85 -11.03
N LEU A 65 10.38 -4.11 -11.58
CA LEU A 65 8.94 -4.35 -11.35
C LEU A 65 8.53 -5.75 -11.85
N LYS A 66 9.00 -6.16 -13.02
CA LYS A 66 8.72 -7.51 -13.55
C LYS A 66 9.27 -8.61 -12.64
N ARG A 67 10.44 -8.43 -12.02
CA ARG A 67 10.97 -9.39 -11.03
C ARG A 67 10.10 -9.46 -9.77
N VAL A 68 9.53 -8.34 -9.34
CA VAL A 68 8.57 -8.37 -8.23
C VAL A 68 7.35 -9.21 -8.60
N LEU A 69 6.76 -9.02 -9.79
CA LEU A 69 5.59 -9.79 -10.24
C LEU A 69 5.86 -11.29 -10.40
N GLN A 70 7.12 -11.71 -10.64
CA GLN A 70 7.46 -13.14 -10.64
C GLN A 70 7.26 -13.80 -9.26
N ARG A 71 7.36 -13.02 -8.18
CA ARG A 71 7.19 -13.47 -6.80
C ARG A 71 5.81 -13.15 -6.23
N ASP A 72 5.20 -12.06 -6.66
CA ASP A 72 3.91 -11.57 -6.20
C ASP A 72 3.08 -11.06 -7.40
N PRO A 73 2.49 -11.99 -8.19
CA PRO A 73 1.79 -11.64 -9.43
C PRO A 73 0.52 -10.82 -9.22
N ASP A 74 -0.12 -10.90 -8.05
CA ASP A 74 -1.34 -10.16 -7.71
C ASP A 74 -1.03 -8.87 -6.93
N ASN A 75 0.08 -8.20 -7.23
CA ASN A 75 0.45 -6.94 -6.61
C ASN A 75 -0.09 -5.74 -7.39
N ALA A 76 -1.24 -5.21 -6.98
CA ALA A 76 -1.88 -4.07 -7.63
C ALA A 76 -0.98 -2.83 -7.72
N ASP A 77 -0.21 -2.53 -6.66
CA ASP A 77 0.72 -1.39 -6.65
C ASP A 77 1.82 -1.55 -7.71
N VAL A 78 2.33 -2.77 -7.88
CA VAL A 78 3.38 -3.05 -8.89
C VAL A 78 2.80 -2.97 -10.29
N HIS A 79 1.59 -3.48 -10.51
CA HIS A 79 0.90 -3.29 -11.78
C HIS A 79 0.65 -1.81 -12.09
N ASN A 80 0.24 -1.00 -11.12
CA ASN A 80 0.10 0.44 -11.29
C ASN A 80 1.44 1.11 -11.69
N LEU A 81 2.55 0.76 -11.02
CA LEU A 81 3.88 1.30 -11.35
C LEU A 81 4.39 0.87 -12.73
N LEU A 82 4.04 -0.35 -13.18
CA LEU A 82 4.31 -0.79 -14.56
C LEU A 82 3.50 0.04 -15.55
N GLY A 83 2.20 0.19 -15.32
CA GLY A 83 1.34 1.04 -16.15
C GLY A 83 1.87 2.46 -16.26
N TYR A 84 2.25 3.06 -15.12
CA TYR A 84 2.87 4.39 -15.09
C TYR A 84 4.16 4.45 -15.90
N SER A 85 5.06 3.48 -15.73
CA SER A 85 6.34 3.45 -16.45
C SER A 85 6.13 3.29 -17.96
N TYR A 86 5.22 2.41 -18.39
CA TYR A 86 4.86 2.25 -19.79
C TYR A 86 4.23 3.50 -20.39
N ARG A 87 3.32 4.16 -19.65
CA ARG A 87 2.73 5.44 -20.09
C ARG A 87 3.78 6.51 -20.30
N LYS A 88 4.77 6.62 -19.41
CA LYS A 88 5.89 7.59 -19.54
C LYS A 88 6.83 7.27 -20.72
N LEU A 89 6.79 6.05 -21.22
CA LEU A 89 7.51 5.59 -22.42
C LEU A 89 6.66 5.64 -23.70
N ASP A 90 5.45 6.26 -23.64
CA ASP A 90 4.45 6.29 -24.72
C ASP A 90 3.98 4.89 -25.20
N ARG A 91 4.14 3.88 -24.37
CA ARG A 91 3.71 2.50 -24.61
C ARG A 91 2.29 2.32 -24.06
N VAL A 92 1.32 2.88 -24.78
CA VAL A 92 -0.06 3.06 -24.31
C VAL A 92 -0.77 1.73 -24.06
N ASP A 93 -0.62 0.75 -24.94
CA ASP A 93 -1.31 -0.54 -24.85
C ASP A 93 -0.86 -1.34 -23.62
N GLU A 94 0.46 -1.35 -23.38
CA GLU A 94 1.01 -2.00 -22.20
C GLU A 94 0.60 -1.25 -20.92
N ALA A 95 0.53 0.08 -20.96
CA ALA A 95 0.04 0.85 -19.83
C ALA A 95 -1.40 0.48 -19.47
N PHE A 96 -2.31 0.40 -20.47
CA PHE A 96 -3.68 -0.07 -20.25
C PHE A 96 -3.73 -1.48 -19.68
N THR A 97 -2.94 -2.41 -20.23
CA THR A 97 -2.90 -3.79 -19.74
C THR A 97 -2.60 -3.83 -18.24
N HIS A 98 -1.60 -3.08 -17.81
CA HIS A 98 -1.18 -3.10 -16.41
C HIS A 98 -2.11 -2.31 -15.48
N TYR A 99 -2.67 -1.18 -15.91
CA TYR A 99 -3.68 -0.47 -15.11
C TYR A 99 -4.96 -1.30 -14.94
N ASN A 100 -5.43 -1.96 -16.01
CA ASN A 100 -6.58 -2.85 -15.91
C ASN A 100 -6.32 -4.02 -14.95
N GLU A 101 -5.11 -4.57 -14.95
CA GLU A 101 -4.74 -5.62 -14.01
C GLU A 101 -4.70 -5.10 -12.57
N ALA A 102 -4.15 -3.91 -12.34
CA ALA A 102 -4.19 -3.26 -11.02
C ALA A 102 -5.63 -3.10 -10.52
N LEU A 103 -6.56 -2.67 -11.40
CA LEU A 103 -7.97 -2.48 -11.07
C LEU A 103 -8.74 -3.81 -10.96
N ARG A 104 -8.34 -4.86 -11.69
CA ARG A 104 -8.89 -6.21 -11.48
C ARG A 104 -8.58 -6.73 -10.07
N ILE A 105 -7.35 -6.49 -9.58
CA ILE A 105 -6.90 -6.91 -8.25
C ILE A 105 -7.50 -6.02 -7.17
N LYS A 106 -7.49 -4.70 -7.38
CA LYS A 106 -7.98 -3.70 -6.45
C LYS A 106 -8.79 -2.63 -7.20
N PRO A 107 -10.12 -2.79 -7.33
CA PRO A 107 -10.98 -1.86 -8.08
C PRO A 107 -10.87 -0.39 -7.64
N GLY A 108 -10.75 -0.14 -6.34
CA GLY A 108 -10.55 1.19 -5.75
C GLY A 108 -9.08 1.64 -5.66
N HIS A 109 -8.17 1.13 -6.48
CA HIS A 109 -6.77 1.56 -6.45
C HIS A 109 -6.63 3.00 -6.97
N LEU A 110 -6.33 3.95 -6.09
CA LEU A 110 -6.37 5.39 -6.39
C LEU A 110 -5.51 5.76 -7.61
N GLY A 111 -4.20 5.52 -7.56
CA GLY A 111 -3.32 5.87 -8.66
C GLY A 111 -3.63 5.16 -9.99
N ALA A 112 -4.19 3.94 -9.97
CA ALA A 112 -4.58 3.27 -11.21
C ALA A 112 -5.83 3.92 -11.83
N ASN A 113 -6.82 4.30 -11.02
CA ASN A 113 -7.99 5.04 -11.49
C ASN A 113 -7.61 6.43 -12.04
N GLU A 114 -6.76 7.18 -11.34
CA GLU A 114 -6.25 8.46 -11.82
C GLU A 114 -5.57 8.30 -13.18
N TYR A 115 -4.55 7.44 -13.28
CA TYR A 115 -3.71 7.36 -14.48
C TYR A 115 -4.41 6.76 -15.70
N ILE A 116 -5.32 5.81 -15.50
CA ILE A 116 -6.14 5.29 -16.61
C ILE A 116 -7.15 6.35 -17.08
N GLY A 117 -7.69 7.14 -16.15
CA GLY A 117 -8.55 8.29 -16.47
C GLY A 117 -7.82 9.32 -17.33
N GLU A 118 -6.62 9.75 -16.93
CA GLU A 118 -5.78 10.63 -17.75
C GLU A 118 -5.46 10.04 -19.13
N LEU A 119 -5.23 8.73 -19.19
CA LEU A 119 -4.96 8.05 -20.45
C LEU A 119 -6.19 8.05 -21.38
N TYR A 120 -7.41 7.93 -20.84
CA TYR A 120 -8.63 8.09 -21.61
C TYR A 120 -8.80 9.51 -22.13
N LEU A 121 -8.43 10.54 -21.39
CA LEU A 121 -8.42 11.93 -21.90
C LEU A 121 -7.47 12.08 -23.08
N LYS A 122 -6.25 11.53 -22.98
CA LYS A 122 -5.28 11.53 -24.10
C LYS A 122 -5.86 10.86 -25.37
N LEU A 123 -6.75 9.90 -25.21
CA LEU A 123 -7.43 9.20 -26.32
C LEU A 123 -8.74 9.86 -26.76
N GLY A 124 -9.10 11.02 -26.24
CA GLY A 124 -10.34 11.70 -26.59
C GLY A 124 -11.61 11.05 -26.05
N LYS A 125 -11.53 10.38 -24.90
CA LYS A 125 -12.63 9.66 -24.26
C LYS A 125 -12.93 10.19 -22.86
N PRO A 126 -13.37 11.47 -22.73
CA PRO A 126 -13.56 12.10 -21.42
C PRO A 126 -14.63 11.41 -20.56
N GLU A 127 -15.67 10.79 -21.17
CA GLU A 127 -16.71 10.07 -20.42
C GLU A 127 -16.11 8.88 -19.65
N LYS A 128 -15.11 8.19 -20.25
CA LYS A 128 -14.38 7.13 -19.55
C LYS A 128 -13.53 7.64 -18.39
N ALA A 129 -12.92 8.80 -18.54
CA ALA A 129 -12.19 9.45 -17.45
C ALA A 129 -13.13 9.79 -16.28
N GLU A 130 -14.37 10.22 -16.57
CA GLU A 130 -15.38 10.51 -15.53
C GLU A 130 -15.85 9.27 -14.78
N GLU A 131 -15.93 8.10 -15.44
CA GLU A 131 -16.20 6.84 -14.76
C GLU A 131 -15.15 6.55 -13.68
N HIS A 132 -13.86 6.78 -13.99
CA HIS A 132 -12.78 6.61 -13.04
C HIS A 132 -12.74 7.70 -11.96
N LEU A 133 -13.09 8.95 -12.31
CA LEU A 133 -13.23 10.02 -11.33
C LEU A 133 -14.30 9.70 -10.30
N LYS A 134 -15.43 9.09 -10.71
CA LYS A 134 -16.46 8.66 -9.78
C LYS A 134 -15.97 7.59 -8.81
N VAL A 135 -15.16 6.63 -9.26
CA VAL A 135 -14.54 5.66 -8.36
C VAL A 135 -13.66 6.36 -7.32
N LEU A 136 -12.86 7.34 -7.74
CA LEU A 136 -12.03 8.12 -6.83
C LEU A 136 -12.87 8.92 -5.83
N ASP A 137 -14.00 9.50 -6.24
CA ASP A 137 -14.92 10.21 -5.35
C ASP A 137 -15.48 9.28 -4.24
N ASP A 138 -15.84 8.06 -4.62
CA ASP A 138 -16.35 7.06 -3.68
C ASP A 138 -15.27 6.54 -2.71
N GLU A 139 -14.00 6.44 -3.14
CA GLU A 139 -12.89 5.94 -2.34
C GLU A 139 -12.23 7.02 -1.46
N CYS A 140 -12.33 8.29 -1.85
CA CYS A 140 -11.64 9.43 -1.22
C CYS A 140 -12.58 10.25 -0.32
N LEU A 141 -13.18 9.64 0.70
CA LEU A 141 -14.18 10.27 1.58
C LEU A 141 -13.76 11.62 2.20
N PHE A 142 -12.47 11.87 2.33
CA PHE A 142 -11.93 13.12 2.90
C PHE A 142 -11.07 13.91 1.91
N GLY A 143 -11.15 13.57 0.61
CA GLY A 143 -10.31 14.11 -0.45
C GLY A 143 -8.99 13.33 -0.60
N CYS A 144 -8.43 13.34 -1.80
CA CYS A 144 -7.12 12.80 -2.12
C CYS A 144 -6.56 13.50 -3.37
N ASP A 145 -5.25 13.49 -3.51
CA ASP A 145 -4.57 14.14 -4.63
C ASP A 145 -5.01 13.53 -5.98
N GLU A 146 -5.20 12.21 -6.04
CA GLU A 146 -5.59 11.49 -7.25
C GLU A 146 -6.97 11.93 -7.79
N TYR A 147 -7.92 12.20 -6.89
CA TYR A 147 -9.22 12.74 -7.28
C TYR A 147 -9.10 14.15 -7.83
N ASP A 148 -8.37 15.02 -7.12
CA ASP A 148 -8.21 16.43 -7.50
C ASP A 148 -7.44 16.54 -8.83
N ASP A 149 -6.40 15.72 -9.03
CA ASP A 149 -5.58 15.70 -10.24
C ASP A 149 -6.40 15.25 -11.46
N LEU A 150 -7.15 14.13 -11.36
CA LEU A 150 -8.00 13.68 -12.47
C LEU A 150 -9.14 14.65 -12.76
N LYS A 151 -9.77 15.21 -11.73
CA LYS A 151 -10.82 16.24 -11.88
C LYS A 151 -10.30 17.47 -12.60
N GLN A 152 -9.11 17.93 -12.25
CA GLN A 152 -8.47 19.06 -12.93
C GLN A 152 -8.12 18.70 -14.37
N ALA A 153 -7.59 17.51 -14.63
CA ALA A 153 -7.28 17.04 -15.98
C ALA A 153 -8.53 17.01 -16.89
N ILE A 154 -9.67 16.50 -16.39
CA ILE A 154 -10.95 16.51 -17.13
C ILE A 154 -11.40 17.95 -17.44
N LYS A 155 -11.32 18.84 -16.46
CA LYS A 155 -11.68 20.25 -16.64
C LYS A 155 -10.81 20.93 -17.70
N ASP A 156 -9.51 20.66 -17.68
CA ASP A 156 -8.58 21.23 -18.66
C ASP A 156 -8.80 20.66 -20.05
N TYR A 157 -9.07 19.35 -20.16
CA TYR A 157 -9.43 18.71 -21.42
C TYR A 157 -10.68 19.37 -22.05
N ARG A 158 -11.75 19.57 -21.27
CA ARG A 158 -12.98 20.22 -21.76
C ARG A 158 -12.78 21.65 -22.22
N ARG A 159 -11.93 22.41 -21.51
CA ARG A 159 -11.61 23.80 -21.88
C ARG A 159 -10.88 23.90 -23.23
N HIS A 160 -10.08 22.89 -23.59
CA HIS A 160 -9.29 22.91 -24.82
C HIS A 160 -9.97 22.22 -26.00
N ASN A 161 -10.98 21.38 -25.76
CA ASN A 161 -11.62 20.54 -26.79
C ASN A 161 -13.15 20.72 -26.88
N GLY A 162 -13.73 21.65 -26.11
CA GLY A 162 -15.17 21.92 -26.05
C GLY A 162 -15.62 23.20 -26.77
#